data_3db8ed42b7f9d3fee8bd27505006f274
#
_entry.id   3db8ed42b7f9d3fee8bd27505006f274
#
_cell.length_a   1.000
_cell.length_b   1.000
_cell.length_c   1.000
_cell.angle_alpha   90.00
_cell.angle_beta   90.00
_cell.angle_gamma   90.00
#
_symmetry.space_group_name_H-M   'P 1'
#
loop_
_entity.id
_entity.type
_entity.pdbx_description
1 polymer ?
#
loop_
_entity_poly.entity_id
_entity_poly.type
_entity_poly.pdbx_seq_one_letter_code
_entity_poly.pdbx_strand_id
1 'polypeptide(L)'
;MKVIFLDFDGVITSPDTKWKIDMHKINIINDICDKTDAKIVVSSTWRMGCRGNVSAFHERLKQYFIKHNYLDDVKDTFDKFISNIIGMTECIDGLRGNEIKSYMNEHPEVENYVIIDDDSDMCDDQLCNFVQTDTCDGITERDAKLCVDILNGIKIINPIRMNYELRFRWILMCKYPEIENNIKELLENYDSKF
;
A
#
# COMPACT_ATOMS: atom_id res chain seq x y z
N MET A 1 5.93 0.13 15.96
CA MET A 1 5.49 1.21 15.04
C MET A 1 4.54 0.64 13.99
N LYS A 2 3.50 1.40 13.55
CA LYS A 2 2.61 1.01 12.45
C LYS A 2 3.01 1.71 11.15
N VAL A 3 2.89 1.04 9.99
CA VAL A 3 3.33 1.56 8.69
C VAL A 3 2.28 1.33 7.61
N ILE A 4 2.13 2.32 6.73
CA ILE A 4 1.40 2.24 5.47
C ILE A 4 2.44 2.14 4.34
N PHE A 5 2.53 1.01 3.65
CA PHE A 5 3.23 0.92 2.37
C PHE A 5 2.32 1.48 1.29
N LEU A 6 2.70 2.61 0.70
CA LEU A 6 1.82 3.40 -0.15
C LEU A 6 2.34 3.46 -1.59
N ASP A 7 1.54 2.96 -2.54
CA ASP A 7 1.69 3.33 -3.95
C ASP A 7 0.98 4.67 -4.24
N PHE A 8 1.31 5.29 -5.35
CA PHE A 8 0.75 6.60 -5.74
C PHE A 8 -0.19 6.48 -6.93
N ASP A 9 0.28 5.85 -8.00
CA ASP A 9 -0.52 5.69 -9.22
C ASP A 9 -1.62 4.66 -8.98
N GLY A 10 -2.86 4.97 -9.34
CA GLY A 10 -4.01 4.13 -9.01
C GLY A 10 -4.43 4.13 -7.53
N VAL A 11 -3.75 4.92 -6.66
CA VAL A 11 -4.11 5.09 -5.24
C VAL A 11 -4.46 6.53 -4.93
N ILE A 12 -3.49 7.46 -5.03
CA ILE A 12 -3.69 8.89 -4.79
C ILE A 12 -3.69 9.71 -6.08
N THR A 13 -3.37 9.09 -7.20
CA THR A 13 -3.59 9.59 -8.57
C THR A 13 -4.51 8.65 -9.32
N SER A 14 -5.19 9.12 -10.36
CA SER A 14 -6.08 8.31 -11.20
C SER A 14 -6.29 8.96 -12.56
N PRO A 15 -6.85 8.24 -13.54
CA PRO A 15 -7.19 8.82 -14.85
C PRO A 15 -8.08 10.06 -14.74
N ASP A 16 -9.05 10.09 -13.83
CA ASP A 16 -9.98 11.22 -13.65
C ASP A 16 -9.26 12.50 -13.23
N THR A 17 -8.20 12.39 -12.44
CA THR A 17 -7.33 13.53 -12.09
C THR A 17 -6.25 13.79 -13.12
N LYS A 18 -6.25 13.07 -14.27
CA LYS A 18 -5.18 13.08 -15.27
C LYS A 18 -3.83 12.74 -14.66
N TRP A 19 -3.83 11.75 -13.77
CA TRP A 19 -2.67 11.28 -13.01
C TRP A 19 -2.00 12.37 -12.15
N LYS A 20 -2.79 13.36 -11.71
CA LYS A 20 -2.35 14.30 -10.69
C LYS A 20 -2.74 13.79 -9.31
N ILE A 21 -1.96 14.19 -8.30
CA ILE A 21 -2.28 13.90 -6.91
C ILE A 21 -3.65 14.52 -6.57
N ASP A 22 -4.55 13.69 -6.05
CA ASP A 22 -5.87 14.10 -5.59
C ASP A 22 -5.82 14.44 -4.10
N MET A 23 -6.12 15.70 -3.77
CA MET A 23 -6.06 16.19 -2.39
C MET A 23 -7.14 15.57 -1.50
N HIS A 24 -8.27 15.13 -2.06
CA HIS A 24 -9.25 14.36 -1.31
C HIS A 24 -8.67 13.00 -0.87
N LYS A 25 -7.96 12.31 -1.77
CA LYS A 25 -7.30 11.05 -1.46
C LYS A 25 -6.16 11.22 -0.45
N ILE A 26 -5.41 12.33 -0.54
CA ILE A 26 -4.42 12.71 0.47
C ILE A 26 -5.08 12.88 1.85
N ASN A 27 -6.26 13.51 1.93
CA ASN A 27 -7.00 13.61 3.19
C ASN A 27 -7.38 12.23 3.75
N ILE A 28 -7.82 11.30 2.90
CA ILE A 28 -8.13 9.92 3.30
C ILE A 28 -6.89 9.25 3.92
N ILE A 29 -5.72 9.37 3.29
CA ILE A 29 -4.45 8.83 3.84
C ILE A 29 -4.09 9.49 5.17
N ASN A 30 -4.18 10.82 5.26
CA ASN A 30 -3.93 11.55 6.51
C ASN A 30 -4.85 11.08 7.64
N ASP A 31 -6.14 10.84 7.33
CA ASP A 31 -7.12 10.32 8.29
C ASP A 31 -6.76 8.92 8.80
N ILE A 32 -6.24 8.05 7.93
CA ILE A 32 -5.73 6.74 8.37
C ILE A 32 -4.57 6.92 9.33
N CYS A 33 -3.60 7.79 9.00
CA CYS A 33 -2.47 8.09 9.87
C CYS A 33 -2.92 8.61 11.24
N ASP A 34 -3.86 9.56 11.27
CA ASP A 34 -4.38 10.14 12.53
C ASP A 34 -5.09 9.11 13.41
N LYS A 35 -5.90 8.23 12.81
CA LYS A 35 -6.67 7.21 13.53
C LYS A 35 -5.82 6.06 14.06
N THR A 36 -4.62 5.85 13.52
CA THR A 36 -3.81 4.66 13.79
C THR A 36 -2.41 4.96 14.32
N ASP A 37 -1.97 6.23 14.25
CA ASP A 37 -0.59 6.68 14.48
C ASP A 37 0.42 5.99 13.52
N ALA A 38 -0.06 5.57 12.35
CA ALA A 38 0.79 4.97 11.33
C ALA A 38 1.60 6.02 10.57
N LYS A 39 2.77 5.60 10.11
CA LYS A 39 3.64 6.39 9.23
C LYS A 39 3.66 5.80 7.83
N ILE A 40 4.05 6.60 6.85
CA ILE A 40 4.06 6.21 5.44
C ILE A 40 5.46 5.80 5.01
N VAL A 41 5.54 4.64 4.37
CA VAL A 41 6.70 4.19 3.61
C VAL A 41 6.29 4.10 2.15
N VAL A 42 6.95 4.88 1.29
CA VAL A 42 6.61 4.93 -0.14
C VAL A 42 7.11 3.66 -0.82
N SER A 43 6.19 2.92 -1.41
CA SER A 43 6.47 1.73 -2.23
C SER A 43 6.20 1.98 -3.73
N SER A 44 5.92 3.20 -4.12
CA SER A 44 5.64 3.66 -5.47
C SER A 44 6.89 3.82 -6.34
N THR A 45 6.72 3.67 -7.66
CA THR A 45 7.74 4.04 -8.65
C THR A 45 8.17 5.51 -8.56
N TRP A 46 7.32 6.37 -7.98
CA TRP A 46 7.65 7.78 -7.72
C TRP A 46 8.91 7.98 -6.87
N ARG A 47 9.32 6.98 -6.07
CA ARG A 47 10.57 7.02 -5.29
C ARG A 47 11.85 6.89 -6.13
N MET A 48 11.72 6.43 -7.38
CA MET A 48 12.88 6.21 -8.25
C MET A 48 13.72 7.47 -8.40
N GLY A 49 15.04 7.32 -8.34
CA GLY A 49 16.00 8.41 -8.39
C GLY A 49 16.24 9.13 -7.06
N CYS A 50 15.46 8.87 -6.01
CA CYS A 50 15.73 9.41 -4.66
C CYS A 50 16.72 8.55 -3.86
N ARG A 51 17.00 7.32 -4.28
CA ARG A 51 18.01 6.41 -3.68
C ARG A 51 17.87 6.28 -2.16
N GLY A 52 16.64 6.09 -1.66
CA GLY A 52 16.35 6.00 -0.22
C GLY A 52 16.40 7.33 0.54
N ASN A 53 16.70 8.45 -0.13
CA ASN A 53 16.77 9.74 0.52
C ASN A 53 15.38 10.37 0.67
N VAL A 54 14.80 10.25 1.87
CA VAL A 54 13.46 10.76 2.21
C VAL A 54 13.37 12.29 2.02
N SER A 55 14.41 13.04 2.40
CA SER A 55 14.43 14.50 2.25
C SER A 55 14.40 14.92 0.78
N ALA A 56 15.09 14.18 -0.10
CA ALA A 56 15.04 14.42 -1.53
C ALA A 56 13.64 14.11 -2.12
N PHE A 57 12.97 13.09 -1.59
CA PHE A 57 11.60 12.75 -1.98
C PHE A 57 10.60 13.82 -1.51
N HIS A 58 10.73 14.30 -0.26
CA HIS A 58 9.92 15.42 0.25
C HIS A 58 10.07 16.66 -0.63
N GLU A 59 11.30 17.02 -0.99
CA GLU A 59 11.55 18.17 -1.86
C GLU A 59 10.93 17.97 -3.24
N ARG A 60 11.04 16.77 -3.82
CA ARG A 60 10.38 16.43 -5.10
C ARG A 60 8.86 16.62 -5.01
N LEU A 61 8.21 16.17 -3.96
CA LEU A 61 6.78 16.35 -3.76
C LEU A 61 6.40 17.83 -3.62
N LYS A 62 7.18 18.64 -2.90
CA LYS A 62 6.96 20.08 -2.79
C LYS A 62 7.10 20.78 -4.14
N GLN A 63 8.10 20.42 -4.94
CA GLN A 63 8.26 20.95 -6.28
C GLN A 63 7.10 20.52 -7.21
N TYR A 64 6.61 19.29 -7.05
CA TYR A 64 5.43 18.81 -7.75
C TYR A 64 4.19 19.65 -7.41
N PHE A 65 3.96 19.93 -6.12
CA PHE A 65 2.85 20.76 -5.64
C PHE A 65 2.89 22.16 -6.27
N ILE A 66 4.04 22.82 -6.24
CA ILE A 66 4.24 24.15 -6.84
C ILE A 66 4.00 24.10 -8.34
N LYS A 67 4.60 23.14 -9.03
CA LYS A 67 4.50 22.98 -10.52
C LYS A 67 3.06 22.81 -10.98
N HIS A 68 2.22 22.15 -10.20
CA HIS A 68 0.83 21.88 -10.56
C HIS A 68 -0.15 22.94 -10.05
N ASN A 69 0.33 24.02 -9.43
CA ASN A 69 -0.46 25.17 -8.95
C ASN A 69 -1.61 24.73 -8.03
N TYR A 70 -1.33 23.86 -7.06
CA TYR A 70 -2.33 23.55 -6.04
C TYR A 70 -2.63 24.81 -5.22
N LEU A 71 -3.87 24.98 -4.80
CA LEU A 71 -4.32 26.13 -4.03
C LEU A 71 -3.72 26.14 -2.61
N ASP A 72 -3.53 27.34 -2.06
CA ASP A 72 -2.94 27.50 -0.72
C ASP A 72 -3.79 26.86 0.38
N ASP A 73 -5.10 26.77 0.20
CA ASP A 73 -6.05 26.15 1.14
C ASP A 73 -5.83 24.65 1.39
N VAL A 74 -5.16 23.95 0.47
CA VAL A 74 -4.82 22.52 0.62
C VAL A 74 -3.38 22.29 1.07
N LYS A 75 -2.62 23.37 1.28
CA LYS A 75 -1.19 23.28 1.61
C LYS A 75 -0.95 22.54 2.94
N ASP A 76 -1.71 22.85 3.97
CA ASP A 76 -1.55 22.20 5.28
C ASP A 76 -1.83 20.70 5.22
N THR A 77 -2.83 20.29 4.43
CA THR A 77 -3.13 18.89 4.14
C THR A 77 -1.95 18.18 3.49
N PHE A 78 -1.33 18.82 2.50
CA PHE A 78 -0.21 18.27 1.77
C PHE A 78 1.07 18.23 2.62
N ASP A 79 1.35 19.28 3.38
CA ASP A 79 2.50 19.35 4.29
C ASP A 79 2.39 18.25 5.38
N LYS A 80 1.18 18.02 5.91
CA LYS A 80 0.90 16.93 6.84
C LYS A 80 1.18 15.56 6.20
N PHE A 81 0.70 15.31 4.99
CA PHE A 81 0.97 14.08 4.25
C PHE A 81 2.47 13.85 4.09
N ILE A 82 3.22 14.86 3.62
CA ILE A 82 4.67 14.78 3.49
C ILE A 82 5.35 14.45 4.82
N SER A 83 4.91 15.08 5.92
CA SER A 83 5.50 14.86 7.26
C SER A 83 5.28 13.45 7.80
N ASN A 84 4.27 12.73 7.31
CA ASN A 84 4.02 11.34 7.65
C ASN A 84 4.89 10.36 6.85
N ILE A 85 5.52 10.78 5.75
CA ILE A 85 6.43 9.94 4.96
C ILE A 85 7.78 9.86 5.68
N ILE A 86 8.12 8.67 6.17
CA ILE A 86 9.34 8.43 6.95
C ILE A 86 10.36 7.57 6.22
N GLY A 87 9.96 6.90 5.12
CA GLY A 87 10.81 5.96 4.41
C GLY A 87 10.31 5.65 3.02
N MET A 88 11.06 4.83 2.33
CA MET A 88 10.69 4.24 1.05
C MET A 88 11.34 2.86 0.91
N THR A 89 10.69 1.95 0.20
CA THR A 89 11.26 0.64 -0.13
C THR A 89 12.38 0.79 -1.17
N GLU A 90 13.34 -0.12 -1.16
CA GLU A 90 14.32 -0.24 -2.25
C GLU A 90 13.66 -0.80 -3.51
N CYS A 91 14.25 -0.53 -4.68
CA CYS A 91 13.85 -1.16 -5.94
C CYS A 91 14.77 -2.35 -6.16
N ILE A 92 14.28 -3.57 -5.94
CA ILE A 92 15.11 -4.78 -5.99
C ILE A 92 14.93 -5.51 -7.32
N ASP A 93 13.75 -6.11 -7.53
CA ASP A 93 13.47 -6.97 -8.68
C ASP A 93 12.19 -6.60 -9.43
N GLY A 94 11.57 -5.48 -9.04
CA GLY A 94 10.33 -4.99 -9.63
C GLY A 94 9.06 -5.68 -9.11
N LEU A 95 9.18 -6.60 -8.13
CA LEU A 95 8.04 -7.18 -7.44
C LEU A 95 7.82 -6.45 -6.11
N ARG A 96 6.70 -5.78 -6.00
CA ARG A 96 6.35 -4.95 -4.83
C ARG A 96 6.41 -5.73 -3.52
N GLY A 97 5.87 -6.95 -3.52
CA GLY A 97 5.88 -7.79 -2.32
C GLY A 97 7.29 -8.08 -1.80
N ASN A 98 8.26 -8.33 -2.69
CA ASN A 98 9.66 -8.58 -2.29
C ASN A 98 10.33 -7.32 -1.73
N GLU A 99 10.06 -6.16 -2.31
CA GLU A 99 10.59 -4.87 -1.85
C GLU A 99 10.08 -4.53 -0.44
N ILE A 100 8.79 -4.76 -0.19
CA ILE A 100 8.17 -4.59 1.14
C ILE A 100 8.75 -5.59 2.13
N LYS A 101 8.94 -6.84 1.73
CA LYS A 101 9.52 -7.88 2.58
C LYS A 101 10.97 -7.55 2.99
N SER A 102 11.76 -7.01 2.05
CA SER A 102 13.11 -6.52 2.36
C SER A 102 13.07 -5.40 3.40
N TYR A 103 12.19 -4.41 3.19
CA TYR A 103 12.02 -3.31 4.14
C TYR A 103 11.64 -3.81 5.55
N MET A 104 10.70 -4.74 5.65
CA MET A 104 10.27 -5.32 6.93
C MET A 104 11.39 -6.07 7.64
N ASN A 105 12.29 -6.75 6.91
CA ASN A 105 13.44 -7.43 7.49
C ASN A 105 14.47 -6.46 8.07
N GLU A 106 14.60 -5.27 7.50
CA GLU A 106 15.53 -4.22 7.94
C GLU A 106 14.94 -3.35 9.07
N HIS A 107 13.60 -3.38 9.24
CA HIS A 107 12.85 -2.54 10.18
C HIS A 107 12.05 -3.37 11.19
N PRO A 108 12.70 -4.09 12.11
CA PRO A 108 12.03 -4.94 13.10
C PRO A 108 11.15 -4.15 14.08
N GLU A 109 11.28 -2.83 14.14
CA GLU A 109 10.42 -1.94 14.92
C GLU A 109 9.01 -1.78 14.33
N VAL A 110 8.77 -2.24 13.10
CA VAL A 110 7.43 -2.26 12.49
C VAL A 110 6.64 -3.45 13.03
N GLU A 111 5.66 -3.16 13.87
CA GLU A 111 4.82 -4.16 14.55
C GLU A 111 3.59 -4.54 13.72
N ASN A 112 3.08 -3.61 12.93
CA ASN A 112 1.94 -3.84 12.06
C ASN A 112 1.99 -2.93 10.83
N TYR A 113 1.43 -3.40 9.73
CA TYR A 113 1.44 -2.64 8.48
C TYR A 113 0.20 -2.91 7.63
N VAL A 114 -0.07 -1.99 6.70
CA VAL A 114 -1.01 -2.17 5.60
C VAL A 114 -0.33 -1.79 4.29
N ILE A 115 -0.66 -2.49 3.22
CA ILE A 115 -0.22 -2.18 1.85
C ILE A 115 -1.43 -1.61 1.12
N ILE A 116 -1.23 -0.47 0.44
CA ILE A 116 -2.26 0.18 -0.39
C ILE A 116 -1.67 0.34 -1.78
N ASP A 117 -2.18 -0.42 -2.74
CA ASP A 117 -1.67 -0.49 -4.12
C ASP A 117 -2.82 -0.93 -5.04
N ASP A 118 -2.81 -0.56 -6.31
CA ASP A 118 -3.78 -1.05 -7.31
C ASP A 118 -3.29 -2.32 -8.00
N ASP A 119 -1.97 -2.56 -8.01
CA ASP A 119 -1.36 -3.80 -8.49
C ASP A 119 -1.46 -4.93 -7.46
N SER A 120 -1.39 -6.19 -7.91
CA SER A 120 -1.58 -7.38 -7.08
C SER A 120 -0.32 -8.26 -6.93
N ASP A 121 0.87 -7.70 -7.19
CA ASP A 121 2.17 -8.41 -7.14
C ASP A 121 2.74 -8.55 -5.72
N MET A 122 1.86 -8.75 -4.75
CA MET A 122 2.19 -8.96 -3.33
C MET A 122 2.53 -10.42 -3.05
N CYS A 123 3.39 -10.65 -2.05
CA CYS A 123 3.64 -12.01 -1.54
C CYS A 123 2.41 -12.59 -0.83
N ASP A 124 2.24 -13.90 -0.85
CA ASP A 124 1.09 -14.58 -0.25
C ASP A 124 0.91 -14.25 1.25
N ASP A 125 2.00 -14.14 1.99
CA ASP A 125 2.02 -13.80 3.40
C ASP A 125 1.63 -12.33 3.70
N GLN A 126 1.55 -11.48 2.68
CA GLN A 126 1.17 -10.07 2.77
C GLN A 126 -0.32 -9.83 2.48
N LEU A 127 -1.03 -10.81 1.91
CA LEU A 127 -2.40 -10.62 1.42
C LEU A 127 -3.39 -10.20 2.52
N CYS A 128 -3.18 -10.62 3.77
CA CYS A 128 -4.00 -10.21 4.92
C CYS A 128 -3.80 -8.72 5.31
N ASN A 129 -2.71 -8.12 4.85
CA ASN A 129 -2.36 -6.73 5.09
C ASN A 129 -2.53 -5.85 3.84
N PHE A 130 -3.08 -6.41 2.77
CA PHE A 130 -3.18 -5.76 1.47
C PHE A 130 -4.60 -5.23 1.22
N VAL A 131 -4.69 -3.95 0.88
CA VAL A 131 -5.90 -3.28 0.42
C VAL A 131 -5.66 -2.84 -1.03
N GLN A 132 -6.23 -3.61 -1.97
CA GLN A 132 -6.14 -3.30 -3.39
C GLN A 132 -7.14 -2.20 -3.73
N THR A 133 -6.65 -1.10 -4.29
CA THR A 133 -7.50 -0.03 -4.84
C THR A 133 -7.93 -0.35 -6.27
N ASP A 134 -8.93 0.36 -6.76
CA ASP A 134 -9.25 0.38 -8.18
C ASP A 134 -8.43 1.47 -8.87
N THR A 135 -7.72 1.14 -9.96
CA THR A 135 -6.85 2.09 -10.68
C THR A 135 -7.58 3.37 -11.11
N CYS A 136 -8.89 3.27 -11.42
CA CYS A 136 -9.70 4.41 -11.85
C CYS A 136 -10.17 5.25 -10.67
N ASP A 137 -10.64 4.59 -9.60
CA ASP A 137 -11.21 5.26 -8.43
C ASP A 137 -10.15 5.70 -7.43
N GLY A 138 -9.01 4.96 -7.34
CA GLY A 138 -8.01 5.10 -6.30
C GLY A 138 -8.56 4.73 -4.92
N ILE A 139 -7.92 5.22 -3.85
CA ILE A 139 -8.35 4.97 -2.49
C ILE A 139 -9.70 5.62 -2.18
N THR A 140 -10.57 4.87 -1.51
CA THR A 140 -11.91 5.30 -1.08
C THR A 140 -12.04 5.27 0.45
N GLU A 141 -13.10 5.90 1.00
CA GLU A 141 -13.43 5.85 2.44
C GLU A 141 -13.64 4.41 2.94
N ARG A 142 -14.11 3.52 2.06
CA ARG A 142 -14.26 2.10 2.38
C ARG A 142 -12.90 1.43 2.55
N ASP A 143 -11.97 1.70 1.66
CA ASP A 143 -10.61 1.17 1.72
C ASP A 143 -9.90 1.72 2.96
N ALA A 144 -10.11 3.00 3.28
CA ALA A 144 -9.58 3.63 4.50
C ALA A 144 -10.03 2.91 5.78
N LYS A 145 -11.31 2.53 5.85
CA LYS A 145 -11.83 1.76 6.99
C LYS A 145 -11.11 0.41 7.13
N LEU A 146 -10.90 -0.30 6.01
CA LEU A 146 -10.17 -1.56 6.00
C LEU A 146 -8.71 -1.36 6.47
N CYS A 147 -8.04 -0.30 6.00
CA CYS A 147 -6.68 0.03 6.43
C CYS A 147 -6.61 0.27 7.94
N VAL A 148 -7.56 1.04 8.50
CA VAL A 148 -7.62 1.31 9.94
C VAL A 148 -7.83 0.02 10.73
N ASP A 149 -8.73 -0.84 10.27
CA ASP A 149 -9.03 -2.12 10.93
C ASP A 149 -7.78 -3.03 10.91
N ILE A 150 -7.10 -3.18 9.77
CA ILE A 150 -5.85 -3.95 9.63
C ILE A 150 -4.78 -3.40 10.57
N LEU A 151 -4.52 -2.08 10.55
CA LEU A 151 -3.52 -1.43 11.39
C LEU A 151 -3.82 -1.56 12.88
N ASN A 152 -5.08 -1.77 13.26
CA ASN A 152 -5.49 -2.05 14.64
C ASN A 152 -5.52 -3.56 14.97
N GLY A 153 -4.99 -4.41 14.09
CA GLY A 153 -4.85 -5.86 14.32
C GLY A 153 -6.13 -6.65 14.07
N ILE A 154 -7.14 -6.04 13.45
CA ILE A 154 -8.36 -6.75 13.04
C ILE A 154 -8.05 -7.48 11.74
N LYS A 155 -8.08 -8.81 11.77
CA LYS A 155 -7.94 -9.61 10.55
C LYS A 155 -9.19 -9.45 9.70
N ILE A 156 -9.03 -8.83 8.54
CA ILE A 156 -10.14 -8.59 7.63
C ILE A 156 -10.03 -9.54 6.44
N ILE A 157 -11.19 -10.09 6.09
CA ILE A 157 -11.39 -10.78 4.83
C ILE A 157 -11.80 -9.69 3.80
N ASN A 158 -10.85 -9.19 2.98
CA ASN A 158 -11.17 -8.26 1.89
C ASN A 158 -11.23 -9.02 0.54
N PRO A 159 -12.41 -9.53 0.16
CA PRO A 159 -12.54 -10.43 -0.98
C PRO A 159 -12.84 -9.73 -2.32
N ILE A 160 -12.94 -8.41 -2.39
CA ILE A 160 -13.74 -7.80 -3.44
C ILE A 160 -12.98 -7.49 -4.72
N ARG A 161 -11.64 -7.35 -4.67
CA ARG A 161 -10.85 -6.94 -5.84
C ARG A 161 -9.77 -7.96 -6.26
N MET A 162 -9.51 -8.96 -5.47
CA MET A 162 -8.60 -10.04 -5.85
C MET A 162 -9.17 -10.87 -7.01
N ASN A 163 -8.32 -11.32 -7.93
CA ASN A 163 -8.73 -12.32 -8.90
C ASN A 163 -9.20 -13.60 -8.17
N TYR A 164 -9.94 -14.47 -8.86
CA TYR A 164 -10.61 -15.60 -8.22
C TYR A 164 -9.65 -16.56 -7.52
N GLU A 165 -8.43 -16.71 -8.03
CA GLU A 165 -7.39 -17.58 -7.52
C GLU A 165 -6.76 -17.02 -6.24
N LEU A 166 -6.37 -15.76 -6.24
CA LEU A 166 -5.85 -15.05 -5.05
C LEU A 166 -6.89 -14.98 -3.94
N ARG A 167 -8.16 -14.75 -4.30
CA ARG A 167 -9.29 -14.76 -3.36
C ARG A 167 -9.46 -16.13 -2.70
N PHE A 168 -9.35 -17.21 -3.47
CA PHE A 168 -9.49 -18.57 -2.96
C PHE A 168 -8.33 -18.93 -2.03
N ARG A 169 -7.08 -18.67 -2.45
CA ARG A 169 -5.87 -18.87 -1.63
C ARG A 169 -5.98 -18.11 -0.31
N TRP A 170 -6.38 -16.86 -0.37
CA TRP A 170 -6.51 -16.01 0.80
C TRP A 170 -7.62 -16.47 1.78
N ILE A 171 -8.81 -16.86 1.31
CA ILE A 171 -9.86 -17.44 2.14
C ILE A 171 -9.35 -18.70 2.85
N LEU A 172 -8.60 -19.55 2.15
CA LEU A 172 -8.04 -20.76 2.72
C LEU A 172 -6.98 -20.45 3.79
N MET A 173 -6.07 -19.52 3.55
CA MET A 173 -5.03 -19.11 4.51
C MET A 173 -5.62 -18.50 5.78
N CYS A 174 -6.62 -17.61 5.66
CA CYS A 174 -7.24 -16.98 6.82
C CYS A 174 -8.14 -17.91 7.62
N LYS A 175 -8.80 -18.88 6.96
CA LYS A 175 -9.78 -19.78 7.59
C LYS A 175 -9.15 -21.05 8.13
N TYR A 176 -8.03 -21.46 7.57
CA TYR A 176 -7.35 -22.72 7.87
C TYR A 176 -5.84 -22.57 7.84
N PRO A 177 -5.24 -21.78 8.75
CA PRO A 177 -3.79 -21.55 8.76
C PRO A 177 -2.97 -22.82 8.88
N GLU A 178 -3.55 -23.89 9.45
CA GLU A 178 -2.93 -25.21 9.55
C GLU A 178 -2.85 -26.00 8.23
N ILE A 179 -3.56 -25.54 7.19
CA ILE A 179 -3.65 -26.23 5.89
C ILE A 179 -2.67 -25.62 4.85
N GLU A 180 -1.95 -24.56 5.20
CA GLU A 180 -1.06 -23.82 4.28
C GLU A 180 -0.09 -24.77 3.52
N ASN A 181 0.51 -25.73 4.20
CA ASN A 181 1.41 -26.70 3.60
C ASN A 181 0.69 -27.71 2.67
N ASN A 182 -0.54 -28.09 2.97
CA ASN A 182 -1.32 -29.05 2.18
C ASN A 182 -1.89 -28.39 0.91
N ILE A 183 -2.17 -27.09 0.94
CA ILE A 183 -2.67 -26.33 -0.21
C ILE A 183 -1.57 -26.12 -1.24
N LYS A 184 -0.35 -25.86 -0.81
CA LYS A 184 0.81 -25.76 -1.69
C LYS A 184 1.01 -27.05 -2.50
N GLU A 185 0.93 -28.18 -1.84
CA GLU A 185 1.04 -29.51 -2.42
C GLU A 185 -0.11 -29.83 -3.40
N LEU A 186 -1.34 -29.40 -3.08
CA LEU A 186 -2.52 -29.57 -3.94
C LEU A 186 -2.47 -28.68 -5.19
N LEU A 187 -1.97 -27.44 -5.07
CA LEU A 187 -1.84 -26.53 -6.21
C LEU A 187 -0.69 -26.94 -7.14
N GLU A 188 0.46 -27.36 -6.60
CA GLU A 188 1.58 -27.91 -7.38
C GLU A 188 1.17 -29.19 -8.15
N ASN A 189 0.31 -30.02 -7.55
CA ASN A 189 -0.25 -31.21 -8.19
C ASN A 189 -1.34 -30.89 -9.24
N TYR A 190 -2.00 -29.74 -9.15
CA TYR A 190 -2.98 -29.29 -10.14
C TYR A 190 -2.29 -28.72 -11.38
N ASP A 191 -1.29 -27.85 -11.20
CA ASP A 191 -0.50 -27.25 -12.29
C ASP A 191 0.33 -28.30 -13.08
N SER A 192 0.63 -29.45 -12.47
CA SER A 192 1.34 -30.55 -13.14
C SER A 192 0.45 -31.44 -14.03
N LYS A 193 -0.88 -31.24 -14.07
CA LYS A 193 -1.85 -32.07 -14.81
C LYS A 193 -2.46 -31.38 -16.03
N PHE A 194 -2.08 -30.13 -16.30
CA PHE A 194 -2.48 -29.35 -17.47
C PHE A 194 -1.27 -28.69 -18.11
#